data_4a3a54823479b5110384ac043c2518fa
#
_entry.id   4a3a54823479b5110384ac043c2518fa
#
_cell.length_a   1.000
_cell.length_b   1.000
_cell.length_c   1.000
_cell.angle_alpha   90.00
_cell.angle_beta   90.00
_cell.angle_gamma   90.00
#
_symmetry.space_group_name_H-M   'P 1'
#
loop_
_entity.id
_entity.type
_entity.pdbx_description
1 polymer ?
#
loop_
_entity_poly.entity_id
_entity_poly.type
_entity_poly.pdbx_seq_one_letter_code
_entity_poly.pdbx_strand_id
1 'polypeptide(L)'
;MATSVACAQDEDTNWLIENLNIEKGTNVAEIGAGNGRLTLQVARHVGSSGQIYSSELSADSVEYLRDVVESDPVSNVKVIKGHPTRTNFPKECCDALFMRRVYHHFDDPVAMNKSIWQSLKPGGRVAIIDFSPSGGEQGDPEERDCSSFEHHGVTKETVVDEFQEAGFKLVSSEERSGGDIYVVMQKRESGN
;
A
#
# COMPACT_ATOMS: atom_id res chain seq x y z
N MET A 1 -15.32 -6.60 21.38
CA MET A 1 -14.31 -5.70 20.76
C MET A 1 -13.61 -6.30 19.52
N ALA A 2 -13.63 -7.63 19.29
CA ALA A 2 -13.03 -8.26 18.09
C ALA A 2 -13.80 -7.99 16.77
N THR A 3 -15.07 -7.68 16.83
CA THR A 3 -15.93 -7.44 15.66
C THR A 3 -15.62 -6.13 14.90
N SER A 4 -15.15 -5.10 15.60
CA SER A 4 -14.86 -3.78 14.98
C SER A 4 -13.65 -3.81 14.02
N VAL A 5 -12.58 -4.49 14.41
CA VAL A 5 -11.36 -4.58 13.58
C VAL A 5 -11.57 -5.44 12.32
N ALA A 6 -12.37 -6.50 12.45
CA ALA A 6 -12.71 -7.35 11.32
C ALA A 6 -13.58 -6.62 10.27
N CYS A 7 -14.53 -5.79 10.73
CA CYS A 7 -15.40 -5.02 9.84
C CYS A 7 -14.62 -3.95 9.06
N ALA A 8 -13.74 -3.20 9.73
CA ALA A 8 -12.95 -2.16 9.08
C ALA A 8 -12.00 -2.72 7.99
N GLN A 9 -11.44 -3.92 8.19
CA GLN A 9 -10.58 -4.54 7.19
C GLN A 9 -11.34 -5.05 5.96
N ASP A 10 -12.59 -5.47 6.11
CA ASP A 10 -13.43 -5.84 4.97
C ASP A 10 -13.86 -4.61 4.16
N GLU A 11 -14.11 -3.47 4.82
CA GLU A 11 -14.35 -2.19 4.17
C GLU A 11 -13.13 -1.72 3.36
N ASP A 12 -11.93 -1.80 3.93
CA ASP A 12 -10.68 -1.45 3.23
C ASP A 12 -10.47 -2.34 2.00
N THR A 13 -10.72 -3.65 2.11
CA THR A 13 -10.60 -4.56 0.96
C THR A 13 -11.55 -4.17 -0.17
N ASN A 14 -12.80 -3.91 0.13
CA ASN A 14 -13.80 -3.50 -0.88
C ASN A 14 -13.42 -2.16 -1.49
N TRP A 15 -12.99 -1.20 -0.68
CA TRP A 15 -12.53 0.09 -1.15
C TRP A 15 -11.32 -0.02 -2.10
N LEU A 16 -10.33 -0.87 -1.76
CA LEU A 16 -9.16 -1.14 -2.61
C LEU A 16 -9.58 -1.75 -3.95
N ILE A 17 -10.45 -2.75 -3.94
CA ILE A 17 -10.94 -3.42 -5.15
C ILE A 17 -11.59 -2.41 -6.10
N GLU A 18 -12.47 -1.57 -5.59
CA GLU A 18 -13.20 -0.58 -6.39
C GLU A 18 -12.27 0.54 -6.91
N ASN A 19 -11.46 1.14 -6.05
CA ASN A 19 -10.68 2.32 -6.40
C ASN A 19 -9.41 2.02 -7.22
N LEU A 20 -8.87 0.81 -7.08
CA LEU A 20 -7.74 0.33 -7.88
C LEU A 20 -8.17 -0.43 -9.14
N ASN A 21 -9.48 -0.59 -9.39
CA ASN A 21 -10.02 -1.39 -10.50
C ASN A 21 -9.48 -2.83 -10.50
N ILE A 22 -9.47 -3.47 -9.34
CA ILE A 22 -8.98 -4.84 -9.20
C ILE A 22 -10.05 -5.82 -9.67
N GLU A 23 -9.74 -6.57 -10.72
CA GLU A 23 -10.62 -7.58 -11.31
C GLU A 23 -9.93 -8.95 -11.29
N LYS A 24 -10.63 -9.98 -11.77
CA LYS A 24 -10.02 -11.29 -11.98
C LYS A 24 -8.87 -11.19 -12.99
N GLY A 25 -7.72 -11.73 -12.63
CA GLY A 25 -6.52 -11.68 -13.46
C GLY A 25 -5.63 -10.44 -13.24
N THR A 26 -6.05 -9.47 -12.42
CA THR A 26 -5.23 -8.30 -12.09
C THR A 26 -3.99 -8.72 -11.30
N ASN A 27 -2.83 -8.18 -11.65
CA ASN A 27 -1.61 -8.31 -10.86
C ASN A 27 -1.54 -7.17 -9.86
N VAL A 28 -1.44 -7.50 -8.58
CA VAL A 28 -1.46 -6.53 -7.49
C VAL A 28 -0.21 -6.65 -6.64
N ALA A 29 0.32 -5.53 -6.17
CA ALA A 29 1.39 -5.50 -5.19
C ALA A 29 0.90 -4.90 -3.86
N GLU A 30 1.46 -5.39 -2.75
CA GLU A 30 1.20 -4.90 -1.40
C GLU A 30 2.52 -4.62 -0.68
N ILE A 31 2.66 -3.43 -0.10
CA ILE A 31 3.79 -3.06 0.75
C ILE A 31 3.33 -3.09 2.20
N GLY A 32 4.03 -3.86 3.04
CA GLY A 32 3.72 -3.99 4.46
C GLY A 32 2.47 -4.83 4.72
N ALA A 33 2.52 -6.10 4.38
CA ALA A 33 1.39 -7.03 4.46
C ALA A 33 0.95 -7.35 5.90
N GLY A 34 1.82 -7.14 6.88
CA GLY A 34 1.54 -7.43 8.28
C GLY A 34 1.15 -8.89 8.50
N ASN A 35 -0.09 -9.12 8.90
CA ASN A 35 -0.60 -10.47 9.14
C ASN A 35 -1.10 -11.20 7.87
N GLY A 36 -0.92 -10.63 6.68
CA GLY A 36 -1.30 -11.25 5.40
C GLY A 36 -2.80 -11.29 5.08
N ARG A 37 -3.65 -10.71 5.93
CA ARG A 37 -5.10 -10.80 5.74
C ARG A 37 -5.58 -10.11 4.46
N LEU A 38 -5.13 -8.88 4.19
CA LEU A 38 -5.46 -8.18 2.95
C LEU A 38 -4.87 -8.89 1.74
N THR A 39 -3.61 -9.35 1.84
CA THR A 39 -2.97 -10.21 0.83
C THR A 39 -3.89 -11.34 0.39
N LEU A 40 -4.38 -12.15 1.35
CA LEU A 40 -5.20 -13.33 1.05
C LEU A 40 -6.58 -12.96 0.51
N GLN A 41 -7.20 -11.88 1.00
CA GLN A 41 -8.49 -11.42 0.50
C GLN A 41 -8.38 -10.96 -0.96
N VAL A 42 -7.37 -10.16 -1.30
CA VAL A 42 -7.12 -9.71 -2.67
C VAL A 42 -6.70 -10.88 -3.57
N ALA A 43 -5.89 -11.82 -3.07
CA ALA A 43 -5.49 -13.02 -3.82
C ALA A 43 -6.69 -13.87 -4.24
N ARG A 44 -7.67 -14.06 -3.34
CA ARG A 44 -8.92 -14.77 -3.66
C ARG A 44 -9.77 -14.00 -4.68
N HIS A 45 -9.78 -12.66 -4.58
CA HIS A 45 -10.55 -11.82 -5.50
C HIS A 45 -10.00 -11.90 -6.93
N VAL A 46 -8.68 -11.73 -7.13
CA VAL A 46 -8.07 -11.79 -8.46
C VAL A 46 -8.04 -13.21 -9.05
N GLY A 47 -8.12 -14.22 -8.20
CA GLY A 47 -8.13 -15.63 -8.60
C GLY A 47 -6.80 -16.10 -9.19
N SER A 48 -6.76 -17.36 -9.67
CA SER A 48 -5.53 -18.02 -10.14
C SER A 48 -4.90 -17.41 -11.39
N SER A 49 -5.60 -16.55 -12.09
CA SER A 49 -5.09 -15.83 -13.28
C SER A 49 -4.38 -14.52 -12.94
N GLY A 50 -4.57 -13.98 -11.72
CA GLY A 50 -3.86 -12.82 -11.20
C GLY A 50 -2.73 -13.22 -10.27
N GLN A 51 -1.76 -12.32 -10.05
CA GLN A 51 -0.63 -12.54 -9.16
C GLN A 51 -0.60 -11.45 -8.08
N ILE A 52 -0.37 -11.85 -6.84
CA ILE A 52 -0.08 -10.93 -5.75
C ILE A 52 1.43 -10.95 -5.46
N TYR A 53 2.02 -9.76 -5.38
CA TYR A 53 3.37 -9.54 -4.86
C TYR A 53 3.22 -8.85 -3.51
N SER A 54 3.46 -9.57 -2.42
CA SER A 54 3.28 -9.04 -1.06
C SER A 54 4.61 -8.95 -0.35
N SER A 55 4.88 -7.82 0.31
CA SER A 55 6.19 -7.60 0.91
C SER A 55 6.12 -7.21 2.38
N GLU A 56 7.20 -7.60 3.10
CA GLU A 56 7.51 -7.23 4.45
C GLU A 56 8.99 -6.86 4.61
N LEU A 57 9.30 -5.99 5.59
CA LEU A 57 10.63 -5.42 5.74
C LEU A 57 11.57 -6.31 6.55
N SER A 58 11.13 -6.84 7.70
CA SER A 58 11.96 -7.68 8.57
C SER A 58 12.03 -9.14 8.07
N ALA A 59 13.09 -9.85 8.40
CA ALA A 59 13.20 -11.28 8.07
C ALA A 59 12.10 -12.10 8.73
N ASP A 60 11.81 -11.81 10.00
CA ASP A 60 10.80 -12.53 10.79
C ASP A 60 9.39 -12.27 10.24
N SER A 61 9.07 -11.04 9.84
CA SER A 61 7.78 -10.72 9.19
C SER A 61 7.63 -11.39 7.83
N VAL A 62 8.71 -11.50 7.06
CA VAL A 62 8.71 -12.23 5.78
C VAL A 62 8.47 -13.72 5.98
N GLU A 63 9.12 -14.34 6.98
CA GLU A 63 8.92 -15.75 7.31
C GLU A 63 7.47 -15.99 7.78
N TYR A 64 6.99 -15.18 8.72
CA TYR A 64 5.60 -15.23 9.17
C TYR A 64 4.59 -15.13 8.02
N LEU A 65 4.79 -14.16 7.11
CA LEU A 65 3.90 -13.99 5.95
C LEU A 65 3.95 -15.21 5.01
N ARG A 66 5.10 -15.85 4.84
CA ARG A 66 5.21 -17.09 4.07
C ARG A 66 4.40 -18.23 4.70
N ASP A 67 4.52 -18.41 6.01
CA ASP A 67 3.76 -19.42 6.73
C ASP A 67 2.25 -19.19 6.59
N VAL A 68 1.80 -17.93 6.69
CA VAL A 68 0.40 -17.55 6.49
C VAL A 68 -0.07 -17.90 5.08
N VAL A 69 0.72 -17.57 4.06
CA VAL A 69 0.38 -17.85 2.65
C VAL A 69 0.40 -19.34 2.36
N GLU A 70 1.39 -20.08 2.87
CA GLU A 70 1.51 -21.53 2.66
C GLU A 70 0.41 -22.33 3.37
N SER A 71 -0.14 -21.79 4.46
CA SER A 71 -1.27 -22.40 5.18
C SER A 71 -2.63 -22.18 4.53
N ASP A 72 -2.71 -21.30 3.53
CA ASP A 72 -3.95 -20.95 2.83
C ASP A 72 -4.02 -21.63 1.44
N PRO A 73 -5.22 -21.99 0.96
CA PRO A 73 -5.38 -22.60 -0.38
C PRO A 73 -4.97 -21.73 -1.55
N VAL A 74 -4.71 -20.42 -1.36
CA VAL A 74 -4.27 -19.53 -2.45
C VAL A 74 -2.89 -19.96 -2.95
N SER A 75 -2.70 -19.92 -4.26
CA SER A 75 -1.43 -20.30 -4.92
C SER A 75 -0.79 -19.18 -5.73
N ASN A 76 -1.40 -17.99 -5.70
CA ASN A 76 -1.05 -16.84 -6.53
C ASN A 76 -0.41 -15.69 -5.75
N VAL A 77 0.24 -15.99 -4.62
CA VAL A 77 0.96 -14.99 -3.81
C VAL A 77 2.46 -15.24 -3.86
N LYS A 78 3.24 -14.19 -4.10
CA LYS A 78 4.69 -14.17 -4.00
C LYS A 78 5.11 -13.26 -2.86
N VAL A 79 5.69 -13.82 -1.82
CA VAL A 79 6.23 -13.06 -0.69
C VAL A 79 7.63 -12.57 -1.01
N ILE A 80 7.84 -11.27 -0.90
CA ILE A 80 9.09 -10.57 -1.25
C ILE A 80 9.61 -9.84 -0.02
N LYS A 81 10.92 -9.93 0.22
CA LYS A 81 11.58 -9.09 1.22
C LYS A 81 11.70 -7.67 0.66
N GLY A 82 11.05 -6.72 1.31
CA GLY A 82 11.14 -5.30 1.02
C GLY A 82 12.48 -4.69 1.41
N HIS A 83 12.62 -3.42 1.17
CA HIS A 83 13.78 -2.61 1.54
C HIS A 83 13.26 -1.22 1.99
N PRO A 84 13.92 -0.51 2.90
CA PRO A 84 13.46 0.80 3.38
C PRO A 84 13.21 1.84 2.29
N THR A 85 13.96 1.79 1.18
CA THR A 85 13.90 2.79 0.10
C THR A 85 13.47 2.24 -1.27
N ARG A 86 13.02 0.97 -1.33
CA ARG A 86 12.53 0.36 -2.59
C ARG A 86 11.66 -0.86 -2.34
N THR A 87 10.76 -1.12 -3.26
CA THR A 87 9.81 -2.23 -3.17
C THR A 87 10.44 -3.62 -3.36
N ASN A 88 11.52 -3.73 -4.14
CA ASN A 88 12.08 -4.96 -4.68
C ASN A 88 11.11 -5.76 -5.59
N PHE A 89 9.98 -5.19 -5.99
CA PHE A 89 9.08 -5.79 -6.97
C PHE A 89 9.70 -5.75 -8.38
N PRO A 90 9.34 -6.68 -9.28
CA PRO A 90 9.76 -6.60 -10.67
C PRO A 90 9.26 -5.31 -11.34
N LYS A 91 10.00 -4.83 -12.32
CA LYS A 91 9.59 -3.67 -13.12
C LYS A 91 8.28 -3.96 -13.86
N GLU A 92 7.34 -3.01 -13.81
CA GLU A 92 6.05 -3.10 -14.51
C GLU A 92 5.29 -4.42 -14.25
N CYS A 93 5.44 -4.98 -13.04
CA CYS A 93 4.77 -6.23 -12.68
C CYS A 93 3.28 -6.05 -12.42
N CYS A 94 2.86 -4.87 -12.01
CA CYS A 94 1.60 -4.70 -11.31
C CYS A 94 0.69 -3.69 -12.00
N ASP A 95 -0.59 -4.04 -12.10
CA ASP A 95 -1.67 -3.15 -12.55
C ASP A 95 -2.11 -2.22 -11.42
N ALA A 96 -2.01 -2.73 -10.19
CA ALA A 96 -2.37 -2.04 -8.97
C ALA A 96 -1.34 -2.28 -7.86
N LEU A 97 -1.20 -1.30 -6.95
CA LEU A 97 -0.38 -1.40 -5.75
C LEU A 97 -1.14 -0.78 -4.59
N PHE A 98 -0.99 -1.32 -3.40
CA PHE A 98 -1.54 -0.69 -2.20
C PHE A 98 -0.61 -0.85 -1.00
N MET A 99 -0.84 0.02 -0.01
CA MET A 99 -0.25 -0.07 1.32
C MET A 99 -1.26 0.44 2.35
N ARG A 100 -1.23 -0.17 3.53
CA ARG A 100 -2.13 0.18 4.62
C ARG A 100 -1.35 0.38 5.91
N ARG A 101 -1.38 1.60 6.46
CA ARG A 101 -0.66 2.01 7.67
C ARG A 101 0.85 1.73 7.58
N VAL A 102 1.45 2.14 6.46
CA VAL A 102 2.86 1.90 6.13
C VAL A 102 3.56 3.17 5.66
N TYR A 103 2.86 4.05 4.95
CA TYR A 103 3.48 5.20 4.30
C TYR A 103 4.16 6.16 5.28
N HIS A 104 3.56 6.36 6.45
CA HIS A 104 4.12 7.18 7.53
C HIS A 104 5.46 6.65 8.08
N HIS A 105 5.84 5.40 7.77
CA HIS A 105 7.13 4.80 8.16
C HIS A 105 8.24 4.98 7.11
N PHE A 106 7.98 5.62 5.98
CA PHE A 106 9.03 5.78 4.97
C PHE A 106 10.00 6.90 5.34
N ASP A 107 11.26 6.55 5.62
CA ASP A 107 12.35 7.50 5.87
C ASP A 107 12.75 8.26 4.58
N ASP A 108 12.60 7.63 3.42
CA ASP A 108 12.90 8.19 2.10
C ASP A 108 11.72 7.94 1.14
N PRO A 109 10.64 8.73 1.25
CA PRO A 109 9.48 8.60 0.39
C PRO A 109 9.80 8.89 -1.09
N VAL A 110 10.77 9.75 -1.37
CA VAL A 110 11.19 10.06 -2.74
C VAL A 110 11.74 8.82 -3.44
N ALA A 111 12.66 8.09 -2.79
CA ALA A 111 13.21 6.85 -3.33
C ALA A 111 12.15 5.75 -3.42
N MET A 112 11.30 5.62 -2.40
CA MET A 112 10.23 4.61 -2.38
C MET A 112 9.19 4.89 -3.48
N ASN A 113 8.69 6.11 -3.62
CA ASN A 113 7.70 6.48 -4.64
C ASN A 113 8.24 6.28 -6.06
N LYS A 114 9.54 6.54 -6.29
CA LYS A 114 10.21 6.21 -7.55
C LYS A 114 10.24 4.70 -7.80
N SER A 115 10.48 3.90 -6.77
CA SER A 115 10.46 2.43 -6.90
C SER A 115 9.04 1.90 -7.15
N ILE A 116 8.03 2.49 -6.50
CA ILE A 116 6.60 2.20 -6.76
C ILE A 116 6.26 2.52 -8.22
N TRP A 117 6.69 3.69 -8.71
CA TRP A 117 6.53 4.04 -10.13
C TRP A 117 7.10 3.00 -11.07
N GLN A 118 8.30 2.48 -10.80
CA GLN A 118 8.94 1.45 -11.62
C GLN A 118 8.21 0.11 -11.59
N SER A 119 7.58 -0.23 -10.47
CA SER A 119 6.86 -1.50 -10.29
C SER A 119 5.49 -1.50 -10.97
N LEU A 120 4.85 -0.35 -11.10
CA LEU A 120 3.55 -0.22 -11.75
C LEU A 120 3.69 -0.19 -13.27
N LYS A 121 2.76 -0.84 -13.96
CA LYS A 121 2.55 -0.67 -15.40
C LYS A 121 2.08 0.76 -15.72
N PRO A 122 2.27 1.26 -16.95
CA PRO A 122 1.63 2.50 -17.39
C PRO A 122 0.11 2.46 -17.15
N GLY A 123 -0.46 3.54 -16.63
CA GLY A 123 -1.87 3.60 -16.24
C GLY A 123 -2.21 2.91 -14.92
N GLY A 124 -1.29 2.16 -14.32
CA GLY A 124 -1.49 1.48 -13.04
C GLY A 124 -1.75 2.45 -11.89
N ARG A 125 -2.50 1.99 -10.88
CA ARG A 125 -2.89 2.80 -9.72
C ARG A 125 -2.20 2.35 -8.45
N VAL A 126 -1.97 3.30 -7.54
CA VAL A 126 -1.53 3.02 -6.17
C VAL A 126 -2.52 3.62 -5.18
N ALA A 127 -2.85 2.85 -4.14
CA ALA A 127 -3.68 3.29 -3.04
C ALA A 127 -2.88 3.32 -1.73
N ILE A 128 -3.06 4.39 -0.98
CA ILE A 128 -2.51 4.59 0.35
C ILE A 128 -3.66 4.73 1.32
N ILE A 129 -3.74 3.83 2.29
CA ILE A 129 -4.63 3.93 3.45
C ILE A 129 -3.73 4.15 4.65
N ASP A 130 -3.86 5.33 5.27
CA ASP A 130 -3.05 5.70 6.42
C ASP A 130 -3.87 6.56 7.39
N PHE A 131 -3.27 7.28 8.29
CA PHE A 131 -3.96 8.14 9.25
C PHE A 131 -3.23 9.47 9.45
N SER A 132 -4.02 10.51 9.69
CA SER A 132 -3.52 11.84 10.02
C SER A 132 -2.86 11.86 11.40
N PRO A 133 -1.81 12.68 11.62
CA PRO A 133 -1.18 12.84 12.93
C PRO A 133 -2.20 13.23 14.01
N SER A 134 -2.13 12.60 15.18
CA SER A 134 -2.97 12.96 16.32
C SER A 134 -2.45 14.25 16.94
N GLY A 135 -3.25 15.34 16.95
CA GLY A 135 -2.92 16.51 17.75
C GLY A 135 -2.99 17.87 17.07
N GLY A 136 -3.51 18.03 15.88
CA GLY A 136 -3.85 19.35 15.29
C GLY A 136 -2.70 20.34 15.08
N GLU A 137 -1.48 20.00 15.42
CA GLU A 137 -0.28 20.70 15.01
C GLU A 137 0.24 20.07 13.74
N GLN A 138 0.28 20.84 12.68
CA GLN A 138 1.00 20.48 11.45
C GLN A 138 2.46 20.27 11.85
N GLY A 139 2.83 19.01 12.09
CA GLY A 139 4.23 18.65 12.18
C GLY A 139 4.88 19.05 10.86
N ASP A 140 6.05 19.68 10.95
CA ASP A 140 6.83 20.05 9.77
C ASP A 140 7.02 18.81 8.91
N PRO A 141 6.65 18.83 7.62
CA PRO A 141 6.86 17.71 6.72
C PRO A 141 8.31 17.23 6.66
N GLU A 142 9.26 18.11 7.08
CA GLU A 142 10.69 17.78 7.17
C GLU A 142 11.07 17.02 8.45
N GLU A 143 10.20 16.98 9.48
CA GLU A 143 10.45 16.25 10.72
C GLU A 143 9.68 14.94 10.79
N ARG A 144 10.02 13.99 9.92
CA ARG A 144 9.65 12.58 10.07
C ARG A 144 10.55 11.92 11.12
N ASP A 145 10.36 12.27 12.38
CA ASP A 145 11.08 11.62 13.47
C ASP A 145 10.47 10.23 13.77
N CYS A 146 11.02 9.20 13.16
CA CYS A 146 10.66 7.80 13.38
C CYS A 146 11.05 7.29 14.79
N SER A 147 11.58 8.11 15.66
CA SER A 147 12.09 7.71 16.98
C SER A 147 11.04 7.64 18.09
N SER A 148 9.86 8.21 17.92
CA SER A 148 8.78 8.20 18.91
C SER A 148 7.54 7.46 18.41
N PHE A 149 7.14 6.41 19.10
CA PHE A 149 6.00 5.53 18.72
C PHE A 149 4.60 6.18 18.89
N GLU A 150 4.48 7.41 19.35
CA GLU A 150 3.19 7.93 19.84
C GLU A 150 2.44 8.91 18.93
N HIS A 151 3.08 9.48 17.88
CA HIS A 151 2.43 10.53 17.07
C HIS A 151 2.74 10.47 15.56
N HIS A 152 2.96 9.28 15.03
CA HIS A 152 3.25 9.12 13.62
C HIS A 152 1.95 9.01 12.83
N GLY A 153 1.78 9.84 11.91
CA GLY A 153 0.76 9.85 10.90
C GLY A 153 1.33 10.61 9.73
N VAL A 154 0.58 10.69 8.66
CA VAL A 154 0.89 11.51 7.50
C VAL A 154 -0.37 12.20 7.01
N THR A 155 -0.28 13.47 6.64
CA THR A 155 -1.44 14.15 6.07
C THR A 155 -1.69 13.68 4.64
N LYS A 156 -2.95 13.73 4.19
CA LYS A 156 -3.26 13.35 2.81
C LYS A 156 -2.60 14.30 1.81
N GLU A 157 -2.41 15.57 2.18
CA GLU A 157 -1.73 16.58 1.37
C GLU A 157 -0.27 16.17 1.15
N THR A 158 0.47 15.81 2.21
CA THR A 158 1.85 15.33 2.11
C THR A 158 1.95 14.11 1.18
N VAL A 159 1.07 13.13 1.34
CA VAL A 159 1.05 11.93 0.46
C VAL A 159 0.85 12.34 -0.99
N VAL A 160 -0.13 13.21 -1.25
CA VAL A 160 -0.45 13.67 -2.62
C VAL A 160 0.74 14.39 -3.24
N ASP A 161 1.35 15.33 -2.52
CA ASP A 161 2.46 16.15 -3.03
C ASP A 161 3.68 15.27 -3.36
N GLU A 162 4.09 14.39 -2.45
CA GLU A 162 5.22 13.48 -2.65
C GLU A 162 5.02 12.50 -3.82
N PHE A 163 3.79 12.01 -4.03
CA PHE A 163 3.48 11.19 -5.19
C PHE A 163 3.43 12.00 -6.49
N GLN A 164 2.95 13.24 -6.44
CA GLN A 164 2.96 14.14 -7.62
C GLN A 164 4.39 14.49 -8.03
N GLU A 165 5.29 14.74 -7.08
CA GLU A 165 6.72 14.92 -7.34
C GLU A 165 7.36 13.70 -8.00
N ALA A 166 6.92 12.49 -7.65
CA ALA A 166 7.33 11.26 -8.31
C ALA A 166 6.68 11.05 -9.70
N GLY A 167 5.81 11.97 -10.14
CA GLY A 167 5.21 11.98 -11.48
C GLY A 167 3.79 11.39 -11.57
N PHE A 168 3.23 10.93 -10.47
CA PHE A 168 1.86 10.41 -10.43
C PHE A 168 0.81 11.52 -10.62
N LYS A 169 -0.40 11.12 -10.98
CA LYS A 169 -1.59 11.99 -10.99
C LYS A 169 -2.51 11.59 -9.86
N LEU A 170 -3.08 12.56 -9.18
CA LEU A 170 -4.15 12.33 -8.21
C LEU A 170 -5.41 11.81 -8.91
N VAL A 171 -5.98 10.74 -8.39
CA VAL A 171 -7.30 10.21 -8.78
C VAL A 171 -8.34 10.63 -7.75
N SER A 172 -8.09 10.34 -6.49
CA SER A 172 -8.96 10.74 -5.37
C SER A 172 -8.18 10.85 -4.07
N SER A 173 -8.64 11.71 -3.17
CA SER A 173 -8.16 11.76 -1.79
C SER A 173 -9.32 12.12 -0.87
N GLU A 174 -9.45 11.40 0.24
CA GLU A 174 -10.46 11.64 1.26
C GLU A 174 -9.86 11.44 2.65
N GLU A 175 -10.43 12.11 3.63
CA GLU A 175 -10.17 11.86 5.04
C GLU A 175 -11.50 11.50 5.69
N ARG A 176 -11.52 10.40 6.43
CA ARG A 176 -12.71 9.90 7.09
C ARG A 176 -12.78 10.30 8.55
N SER A 177 -13.97 10.20 9.12
CA SER A 177 -14.17 10.41 10.55
C SER A 177 -13.28 9.47 11.35
N GLY A 178 -12.39 10.03 12.18
CA GLY A 178 -11.37 9.28 12.92
C GLY A 178 -9.94 9.50 12.44
N GLY A 179 -9.75 10.30 11.39
CA GLY A 179 -8.45 10.69 10.88
C GLY A 179 -7.82 9.70 9.89
N ASP A 180 -8.53 8.64 9.50
CA ASP A 180 -8.04 7.74 8.44
C ASP A 180 -8.08 8.46 7.09
N ILE A 181 -6.97 8.42 6.37
CA ILE A 181 -6.80 8.99 5.04
C ILE A 181 -6.79 7.90 3.96
N TYR A 182 -7.39 8.21 2.84
CA TYR A 182 -7.49 7.34 1.68
C TYR A 182 -7.07 8.13 0.43
N VAL A 183 -5.96 7.75 -0.19
CA VAL A 183 -5.39 8.43 -1.35
C VAL A 183 -5.21 7.45 -2.48
N VAL A 184 -5.64 7.81 -3.69
CA VAL A 184 -5.41 7.04 -4.92
C VAL A 184 -4.66 7.90 -5.92
N MET A 185 -3.52 7.39 -6.35
CA MET A 185 -2.67 8.00 -7.36
C MET A 185 -2.56 7.09 -8.57
N GLN A 186 -2.31 7.66 -9.75
CA GLN A 186 -2.18 6.91 -10.99
C GLN A 186 -0.87 7.24 -11.71
N LYS A 187 -0.14 6.21 -12.11
CA LYS A 187 0.98 6.34 -13.03
C LYS A 187 0.48 6.80 -14.39
N ARG A 188 1.10 7.84 -14.96
CA ARG A 188 0.75 8.30 -16.30
C ARG A 188 0.93 7.18 -17.33
N GLU A 189 0.04 7.14 -18.31
CA GLU A 189 0.25 6.29 -19.47
C GLU A 189 1.50 6.77 -20.23
N SER A 190 2.21 5.82 -20.82
CA SER A 190 3.31 6.17 -21.73
C SER A 190 2.68 6.94 -22.90
N GLY A 191 2.94 8.23 -23.00
CA GLY A 191 2.46 9.03 -24.14
C GLY A 191 2.96 8.43 -25.44
N ASN A 192 2.03 8.33 -26.39
CA ASN A 192 2.35 8.13 -27.79
C ASN A 192 3.07 9.37 -28.35
#